data_756fd96ceda31d2deef57d057a16dc7b
#
_entry.id   756fd96ceda31d2deef57d057a16dc7b
#
_cell.length_a   1.000
_cell.length_b   1.000
_cell.length_c   1.000
_cell.angle_alpha   90.00
_cell.angle_beta   90.00
_cell.angle_gamma   90.00
#
_symmetry.space_group_name_H-M   'P 1'
#
loop_
_entity.id
_entity.type
_entity.pdbx_description
1 polymer ?
#
loop_
_entity_poly.entity_id
_entity_poly.type
_entity_poly.pdbx_seq_one_letter_code
_entity_poly.pdbx_strand_id
1 'polypeptide(L)'
;MLLSSFSFAAEKSPQPRDERFDDQLQLAKPDLSTQKPQISEKRDDKHTLSITKEELAKHPDLIVRGLIPAVLQNNGEAVQLLLPLYQNLPKQDPFLLEWAKAINAREEGRFSEAVMRYRSLFSQDSTILPLRYQLAQALFLNNDNEAAKDQFQKLRAEQVSPESIAMIDQYLSALNRRDQWKFQGGLSFLNESNINNAPKAGTRIGNWNAWERESATGFSYFAEAEKKWSLPHNYFTKFSIEGSGKYYWDNKKYNEFNGRVGAGFGYQTARFEMSLMPFTERRWYAGGSSGSESMKQYSKNSGARLDLTYWLNEKWQISTALEYGEQRYN
;
A
#
# COMPACT_ATOMS: atom_id res chain seq x y z
N MET A 1 -29.71 19.18 -51.50
CA MET A 1 -29.17 19.75 -50.26
C MET A 1 -28.64 18.57 -49.43
N LEU A 2 -27.36 18.22 -49.61
CA LEU A 2 -26.71 17.10 -48.93
C LEU A 2 -25.68 17.71 -47.98
N LEU A 3 -25.94 17.61 -46.68
CA LEU A 3 -25.01 17.99 -45.60
C LEU A 3 -24.04 16.82 -45.43
N SER A 4 -22.80 17.01 -45.88
CA SER A 4 -21.68 16.13 -45.57
C SER A 4 -21.14 16.46 -44.16
N SER A 5 -21.35 15.57 -43.22
CA SER A 5 -20.72 15.61 -41.91
C SER A 5 -19.25 15.23 -42.03
N PHE A 6 -18.36 16.20 -41.89
CA PHE A 6 -16.92 15.96 -41.68
C PHE A 6 -16.72 15.40 -40.26
N SER A 7 -16.43 14.11 -40.18
CA SER A 7 -15.92 13.49 -38.98
C SER A 7 -14.40 13.74 -38.95
N PHE A 8 -13.96 14.67 -38.09
CA PHE A 8 -12.55 14.77 -37.71
C PHE A 8 -12.22 13.56 -36.83
N ALA A 9 -11.51 12.59 -37.40
CA ALA A 9 -10.83 11.60 -36.61
C ALA A 9 -9.76 12.33 -35.76
N ALA A 10 -10.03 12.52 -34.49
CA ALA A 10 -9.04 12.99 -33.55
C ALA A 10 -7.89 11.97 -33.54
N GLU A 11 -6.74 12.41 -34.01
CA GLU A 11 -5.48 11.69 -33.94
C GLU A 11 -5.18 11.40 -32.47
N LYS A 12 -5.44 10.15 -32.04
CA LYS A 12 -4.99 9.67 -30.74
C LYS A 12 -3.48 9.63 -30.78
N SER A 13 -2.85 10.68 -30.28
CA SER A 13 -1.45 10.58 -29.88
C SER A 13 -1.33 9.42 -28.88
N PRO A 14 -0.36 8.50 -29.08
CA PRO A 14 -0.15 7.43 -28.11
C PRO A 14 0.18 8.07 -26.77
N GLN A 15 -0.72 7.96 -25.83
CA GLN A 15 -0.51 8.42 -24.47
C GLN A 15 0.28 7.33 -23.75
N PRO A 16 1.54 7.56 -23.38
CA PRO A 16 2.30 6.59 -22.57
C PRO A 16 1.75 6.44 -21.15
N ARG A 17 0.64 7.10 -20.84
CA ARG A 17 0.04 7.18 -19.51
C ARG A 17 -0.85 6.00 -19.14
N ASP A 18 -1.46 5.32 -20.12
CA ASP A 18 -2.44 4.27 -19.81
C ASP A 18 -1.79 2.98 -19.30
N GLU A 19 -0.61 2.64 -19.81
CA GLU A 19 0.15 1.46 -19.36
C GLU A 19 0.68 1.62 -17.92
N ARG A 20 0.98 2.86 -17.49
CA ARG A 20 1.43 3.14 -16.12
C ARG A 20 0.29 3.06 -15.09
N PHE A 21 -0.95 3.23 -15.51
CA PHE A 21 -2.11 3.16 -14.61
C PHE A 21 -2.39 1.73 -14.15
N ASP A 22 -2.24 0.77 -15.06
CA ASP A 22 -2.47 -0.65 -14.74
C ASP A 22 -1.34 -1.25 -13.89
N ASP A 23 -0.08 -0.84 -14.12
CA ASP A 23 1.06 -1.30 -13.31
C ASP A 23 1.07 -0.68 -11.90
N GLN A 24 0.58 0.54 -11.73
CA GLN A 24 0.49 1.20 -10.42
C GLN A 24 -0.68 0.70 -9.57
N LEU A 25 -1.69 0.07 -10.17
CA LEU A 25 -2.77 -0.63 -9.46
C LEU A 25 -2.29 -1.92 -8.77
N GLN A 26 -1.10 -2.40 -9.10
CA GLN A 26 -0.43 -3.50 -8.39
C GLN A 26 0.34 -3.05 -7.15
N LEU A 27 0.09 -1.83 -6.65
CA LEU A 27 0.60 -1.40 -5.35
C LEU A 27 0.24 -2.44 -4.30
N ALA A 28 1.28 -2.92 -3.63
CA ALA A 28 1.28 -3.99 -2.67
C ALA A 28 -0.03 -4.04 -1.87
N LYS A 29 -0.80 -5.10 -2.09
CA LYS A 29 -1.89 -5.45 -1.16
C LYS A 29 -1.32 -5.28 0.24
N PRO A 30 -2.00 -4.54 1.15
CA PRO A 30 -1.59 -4.60 2.53
C PRO A 30 -1.57 -6.08 2.86
N ASP A 31 -0.46 -6.54 3.41
CA ASP A 31 -0.38 -7.89 3.92
C ASP A 31 -1.35 -7.96 5.10
N LEU A 32 -2.63 -8.17 4.77
CA LEU A 32 -3.71 -8.47 5.70
C LEU A 32 -3.59 -9.93 6.13
N SER A 33 -2.67 -10.68 5.52
CA SER A 33 -2.26 -11.96 6.07
C SER A 33 -1.63 -11.64 7.43
N THR A 34 -2.47 -11.70 8.45
CA THR A 34 -2.03 -11.99 9.80
C THR A 34 -1.32 -13.32 9.71
N GLN A 35 -0.04 -13.32 9.33
CA GLN A 35 0.84 -14.39 9.74
C GLN A 35 0.91 -14.25 11.26
N LYS A 36 -0.17 -14.74 11.89
CA LYS A 36 -0.10 -15.11 13.30
C LYS A 36 1.12 -16.02 13.36
N PRO A 37 2.17 -15.69 14.09
CA PRO A 37 3.20 -16.68 14.37
C PRO A 37 2.43 -17.86 14.94
N GLN A 38 2.43 -18.99 14.22
CA GLN A 38 1.85 -20.22 14.71
C GLN A 38 2.76 -20.69 15.83
N ILE A 39 2.46 -20.26 17.05
CA ILE A 39 2.97 -20.91 18.23
C ILE A 39 2.19 -22.22 18.28
N SER A 40 2.84 -23.28 17.85
CA SER A 40 2.38 -24.65 18.11
C SER A 40 2.57 -24.91 19.61
N GLU A 41 1.65 -24.39 20.40
CA GLU A 41 1.49 -24.93 21.75
C GLU A 41 0.93 -26.35 21.60
N LYS A 42 1.75 -27.34 21.95
CA LYS A 42 1.27 -28.68 22.31
C LYS A 42 0.24 -28.47 23.43
N ARG A 43 -1.05 -28.49 23.07
CA ARG A 43 -2.12 -28.59 24.05
C ARG A 43 -1.97 -29.96 24.74
N ASP A 44 -1.56 -29.95 26.00
CA ASP A 44 -1.78 -31.09 26.87
C ASP A 44 -3.28 -31.26 27.06
N ASP A 45 -3.82 -32.31 26.44
CA ASP A 45 -5.22 -32.73 26.53
C ASP A 45 -5.54 -33.24 27.95
N LYS A 46 -5.61 -32.35 28.93
CA LYS A 46 -6.10 -32.73 30.27
C LYS A 46 -7.13 -31.70 30.74
N HIS A 47 -8.37 -32.17 30.77
CA HIS A 47 -9.59 -31.54 31.32
C HIS A 47 -10.24 -30.45 30.44
N THR A 48 -10.79 -30.83 29.30
CA THR A 48 -11.82 -30.07 28.62
C THR A 48 -13.17 -30.28 29.34
N LEU A 49 -13.61 -29.33 30.15
CA LEU A 49 -14.99 -29.22 30.57
C LEU A 49 -15.78 -28.65 29.38
N SER A 50 -16.63 -29.47 28.74
CA SER A 50 -17.61 -28.98 27.78
C SER A 50 -18.81 -28.43 28.52
N ILE A 51 -18.91 -27.10 28.59
CA ILE A 51 -20.07 -26.41 29.15
C ILE A 51 -20.82 -25.69 28.01
N THR A 52 -22.12 -25.73 27.98
CA THR A 52 -22.89 -24.97 26.99
C THR A 52 -22.86 -23.48 27.31
N LYS A 53 -23.11 -22.63 26.32
CA LYS A 53 -23.12 -21.16 26.49
C LYS A 53 -24.23 -20.74 27.47
N GLU A 54 -25.38 -21.41 27.43
CA GLU A 54 -26.53 -21.18 28.29
C GLU A 54 -26.23 -21.55 29.73
N GLU A 55 -25.46 -22.62 29.94
CA GLU A 55 -25.06 -23.06 31.28
C GLU A 55 -23.97 -22.17 31.85
N LEU A 56 -22.99 -21.75 31.02
CA LEU A 56 -21.95 -20.82 31.40
C LEU A 56 -22.54 -19.46 31.84
N ALA A 57 -23.61 -18.99 31.20
CA ALA A 57 -24.30 -17.75 31.56
C ALA A 57 -24.88 -17.74 33.00
N LYS A 58 -25.13 -18.92 33.57
CA LYS A 58 -25.61 -19.07 34.96
C LYS A 58 -24.51 -19.00 36.00
N HIS A 59 -23.24 -19.01 35.58
CA HIS A 59 -22.06 -19.04 36.43
C HIS A 59 -21.17 -17.83 36.24
N PRO A 60 -21.50 -16.64 36.82
CA PRO A 60 -20.72 -15.40 36.64
C PRO A 60 -19.26 -15.53 37.00
N ASP A 61 -18.93 -16.31 38.01
CA ASP A 61 -17.54 -16.56 38.45
C ASP A 61 -16.71 -17.29 37.39
N LEU A 62 -17.30 -18.24 36.66
CA LEU A 62 -16.64 -18.94 35.60
C LEU A 62 -16.37 -18.04 34.37
N ILE A 63 -17.32 -17.12 34.09
CA ILE A 63 -17.14 -16.13 32.99
C ILE A 63 -15.94 -15.24 33.31
N VAL A 64 -15.83 -14.70 34.53
CA VAL A 64 -14.72 -13.84 34.95
C VAL A 64 -13.40 -14.63 34.95
N ARG A 65 -13.38 -15.84 35.54
CA ARG A 65 -12.21 -16.71 35.58
C ARG A 65 -11.73 -17.14 34.19
N GLY A 66 -12.60 -17.24 33.23
CA GLY A 66 -12.28 -17.53 31.84
C GLY A 66 -11.80 -16.28 31.07
N LEU A 67 -12.43 -15.12 31.31
CA LEU A 67 -12.14 -13.90 30.57
C LEU A 67 -10.76 -13.30 30.94
N ILE A 68 -10.40 -13.29 32.22
CA ILE A 68 -9.11 -12.74 32.66
C ILE A 68 -7.93 -13.40 31.96
N PRO A 69 -7.74 -14.73 31.98
CA PRO A 69 -6.63 -15.37 31.26
C PRO A 69 -6.77 -15.22 29.73
N ALA A 70 -7.99 -15.23 29.18
CA ALA A 70 -8.20 -15.00 27.76
C ALA A 70 -7.70 -13.62 27.31
N VAL A 71 -7.94 -12.59 28.11
CA VAL A 71 -7.47 -11.22 27.87
C VAL A 71 -5.95 -11.13 28.02
N LEU A 72 -5.40 -11.68 29.10
CA LEU A 72 -3.94 -11.66 29.35
C LEU A 72 -3.13 -12.42 28.29
N GLN A 73 -3.65 -13.57 27.84
CA GLN A 73 -3.01 -14.42 26.82
C GLN A 73 -3.36 -13.99 25.39
N ASN A 74 -4.12 -12.89 25.23
CA ASN A 74 -4.51 -12.38 23.92
C ASN A 74 -5.31 -13.40 23.06
N ASN A 75 -6.10 -14.24 23.71
CA ASN A 75 -6.92 -15.25 23.06
C ASN A 75 -8.24 -14.63 22.55
N GLY A 76 -8.21 -14.17 21.28
CA GLY A 76 -9.34 -13.48 20.66
C GLY A 76 -10.61 -14.32 20.59
N GLU A 77 -10.49 -15.62 20.27
CA GLU A 77 -11.65 -16.55 20.18
C GLU A 77 -12.37 -16.70 21.53
N ALA A 78 -11.60 -16.90 22.59
CA ALA A 78 -12.16 -16.99 23.94
C ALA A 78 -12.79 -15.66 24.37
N VAL A 79 -12.18 -14.52 24.04
CA VAL A 79 -12.73 -13.19 24.32
C VAL A 79 -14.04 -12.98 23.55
N GLN A 80 -14.11 -13.30 22.26
CA GLN A 80 -15.33 -13.20 21.47
C GLN A 80 -16.49 -14.04 22.04
N LEU A 81 -16.19 -15.19 22.60
CA LEU A 81 -17.17 -16.06 23.24
C LEU A 81 -17.66 -15.48 24.57
N LEU A 82 -16.72 -15.00 25.42
CA LEU A 82 -17.00 -14.63 26.81
C LEU A 82 -17.49 -13.18 26.97
N LEU A 83 -17.06 -12.26 26.09
CA LEU A 83 -17.40 -10.85 26.18
C LEU A 83 -18.90 -10.57 26.20
N PRO A 84 -19.74 -11.15 25.32
CA PRO A 84 -21.20 -10.94 25.39
C PRO A 84 -21.82 -11.40 26.69
N LEU A 85 -21.31 -12.50 27.28
CA LEU A 85 -21.78 -13.01 28.57
C LEU A 85 -21.35 -12.10 29.71
N TYR A 86 -20.11 -11.61 29.69
CA TYR A 86 -19.56 -10.69 30.69
C TYR A 86 -20.31 -9.35 30.69
N GLN A 87 -20.67 -8.82 29.51
CA GLN A 87 -21.43 -7.57 29.37
C GLN A 87 -22.82 -7.62 30.01
N ASN A 88 -23.40 -8.80 30.15
CA ASN A 88 -24.73 -8.99 30.77
C ASN A 88 -24.67 -9.17 32.30
N LEU A 89 -23.46 -9.22 32.89
CA LEU A 89 -23.31 -9.34 34.33
C LEU A 89 -23.71 -8.03 35.06
N PRO A 90 -24.32 -8.11 36.24
CA PRO A 90 -24.77 -6.92 36.98
C PRO A 90 -23.60 -6.08 37.51
N LYS A 91 -22.43 -6.69 37.68
CA LYS A 91 -21.22 -6.01 38.15
C LYS A 91 -20.05 -6.37 37.23
N GLN A 92 -19.45 -5.37 36.62
CA GLN A 92 -18.36 -5.51 35.69
C GLN A 92 -17.18 -4.64 36.15
N ASP A 93 -15.94 -5.12 35.92
CA ASP A 93 -14.77 -4.29 36.03
C ASP A 93 -14.64 -3.47 34.70
N PRO A 94 -14.69 -2.14 34.76
CA PRO A 94 -14.59 -1.30 33.56
C PRO A 94 -13.27 -1.49 32.78
N PHE A 95 -12.16 -1.72 33.49
CA PHE A 95 -10.84 -1.92 32.87
C PHE A 95 -10.81 -3.23 32.06
N LEU A 96 -11.24 -4.33 32.70
CA LEU A 96 -11.33 -5.64 32.04
C LEU A 96 -12.30 -5.61 30.85
N LEU A 97 -13.44 -4.94 31.00
CA LEU A 97 -14.44 -4.79 29.94
C LEU A 97 -13.87 -4.05 28.71
N GLU A 98 -13.21 -2.91 28.94
CA GLU A 98 -12.61 -2.15 27.84
C GLU A 98 -11.44 -2.90 27.20
N TRP A 99 -10.68 -3.68 27.99
CA TRP A 99 -9.62 -4.50 27.45
C TRP A 99 -10.17 -5.62 26.56
N ALA A 100 -11.20 -6.33 27.00
CA ALA A 100 -11.87 -7.35 26.19
C ALA A 100 -12.49 -6.75 24.91
N LYS A 101 -13.10 -5.54 24.98
CA LYS A 101 -13.59 -4.82 23.80
C LYS A 101 -12.47 -4.44 22.84
N ALA A 102 -11.28 -4.07 23.32
CA ALA A 102 -10.14 -3.77 22.49
C ALA A 102 -9.67 -5.00 21.69
N ILE A 103 -9.60 -6.16 22.35
CA ILE A 103 -9.29 -7.43 21.70
C ILE A 103 -10.36 -7.77 20.65
N ASN A 104 -11.64 -7.68 21.02
CA ASN A 104 -12.73 -7.96 20.09
C ASN A 104 -12.71 -7.04 18.86
N ALA A 105 -12.48 -5.74 19.04
CA ALA A 105 -12.35 -4.80 17.94
C ALA A 105 -11.19 -5.17 17.00
N ARG A 106 -10.06 -5.63 17.53
CA ARG A 106 -8.93 -6.12 16.75
C ARG A 106 -9.29 -7.37 15.94
N GLU A 107 -9.94 -8.36 16.56
CA GLU A 107 -10.36 -9.60 15.88
C GLU A 107 -11.39 -9.34 14.76
N GLU A 108 -12.21 -8.31 14.91
CA GLU A 108 -13.15 -7.88 13.88
C GLU A 108 -12.52 -6.96 12.81
N GLY A 109 -11.21 -6.72 12.86
CA GLY A 109 -10.48 -5.86 11.91
C GLY A 109 -10.74 -4.37 12.06
N ARG A 110 -11.32 -3.94 13.22
CA ARG A 110 -11.54 -2.52 13.59
C ARG A 110 -10.31 -1.98 14.31
N PHE A 111 -9.15 -2.01 13.61
CA PHE A 111 -7.85 -1.76 14.23
C PHE A 111 -7.69 -0.36 14.81
N SER A 112 -8.24 0.67 14.16
CA SER A 112 -8.21 2.05 14.69
C SER A 112 -8.95 2.17 16.02
N GLU A 113 -10.10 1.47 16.16
CA GLU A 113 -10.84 1.42 17.40
C GLU A 113 -10.07 0.65 18.49
N ALA A 114 -9.47 -0.49 18.12
CA ALA A 114 -8.64 -1.26 19.04
C ALA A 114 -7.48 -0.43 19.58
N VAL A 115 -6.76 0.31 18.71
CA VAL A 115 -5.67 1.22 19.12
C VAL A 115 -6.16 2.30 20.07
N MET A 116 -7.32 2.93 19.81
CA MET A 116 -7.89 3.95 20.68
C MET A 116 -8.18 3.39 22.09
N ARG A 117 -8.81 2.20 22.17
CA ARG A 117 -9.12 1.54 23.43
C ARG A 117 -7.86 1.12 24.19
N TYR A 118 -6.89 0.51 23.50
CA TYR A 118 -5.61 0.14 24.11
C TYR A 118 -4.82 1.35 24.63
N ARG A 119 -4.81 2.47 23.88
CA ARG A 119 -4.16 3.72 24.36
C ARG A 119 -4.84 4.26 25.62
N SER A 120 -6.17 4.22 25.68
CA SER A 120 -6.91 4.64 26.87
C SER A 120 -6.58 3.78 28.10
N LEU A 121 -6.52 2.45 27.93
CA LEU A 121 -6.14 1.53 29.00
C LEU A 121 -4.66 1.73 29.43
N PHE A 122 -3.77 1.85 28.44
CA PHE A 122 -2.35 2.04 28.68
C PHE A 122 -2.02 3.37 29.39
N SER A 123 -2.85 4.40 29.17
CA SER A 123 -2.75 5.67 29.92
C SER A 123 -3.13 5.55 31.41
N GLN A 124 -3.94 4.55 31.77
CA GLN A 124 -4.33 4.28 33.14
C GLN A 124 -3.26 3.45 33.87
N ASP A 125 -2.71 2.44 33.19
CA ASP A 125 -1.61 1.63 33.71
C ASP A 125 -0.66 1.19 32.58
N SER A 126 0.49 1.82 32.53
CA SER A 126 1.53 1.54 31.55
C SER A 126 2.50 0.43 31.95
N THR A 127 2.34 -0.15 33.15
CA THR A 127 3.23 -1.20 33.67
C THR A 127 2.86 -2.60 33.21
N ILE A 128 1.63 -2.77 32.70
CA ILE A 128 1.08 -4.07 32.27
C ILE A 128 1.71 -4.48 30.92
N LEU A 129 2.71 -5.37 30.94
CA LEU A 129 3.42 -5.83 29.76
C LEU A 129 2.52 -6.49 28.70
N PRO A 130 1.56 -7.39 29.05
CA PRO A 130 0.61 -7.92 28.07
C PRO A 130 -0.19 -6.84 27.34
N LEU A 131 -0.63 -5.79 28.05
CA LEU A 131 -1.36 -4.68 27.46
C LEU A 131 -0.48 -3.89 26.48
N ARG A 132 0.77 -3.60 26.83
CA ARG A 132 1.75 -2.95 25.95
C ARG A 132 1.99 -3.76 24.68
N TYR A 133 2.13 -5.08 24.82
CA TYR A 133 2.32 -5.98 23.68
C TYR A 133 1.10 -5.96 22.73
N GLN A 134 -0.11 -6.03 23.29
CA GLN A 134 -1.34 -5.99 22.51
C GLN A 134 -1.56 -4.62 21.84
N LEU A 135 -1.19 -3.51 22.51
CA LEU A 135 -1.15 -2.18 21.92
C LEU A 135 -0.17 -2.13 20.74
N ALA A 136 1.05 -2.66 20.90
CA ALA A 136 2.03 -2.70 19.84
C ALA A 136 1.54 -3.48 18.62
N GLN A 137 0.88 -4.63 18.83
CA GLN A 137 0.25 -5.41 17.76
C GLN A 137 -0.88 -4.63 17.08
N ALA A 138 -1.76 -3.97 17.83
CA ALA A 138 -2.84 -3.19 17.26
C ALA A 138 -2.31 -2.01 16.42
N LEU A 139 -1.26 -1.33 16.89
CA LEU A 139 -0.56 -0.28 16.15
C LEU A 139 0.05 -0.81 14.84
N PHE A 140 0.71 -1.97 14.90
CA PHE A 140 1.26 -2.65 13.71
C PHE A 140 0.18 -2.96 12.68
N LEU A 141 -0.95 -3.52 13.12
CA LEU A 141 -2.09 -3.85 12.27
C LEU A 141 -2.78 -2.59 11.70
N ASN A 142 -2.76 -1.49 12.45
CA ASN A 142 -3.32 -0.22 12.02
C ASN A 142 -2.36 0.64 11.16
N ASN A 143 -1.18 0.10 10.81
CA ASN A 143 -0.13 0.81 10.08
C ASN A 143 0.41 2.08 10.77
N ASP A 144 0.26 2.22 12.10
CA ASP A 144 0.96 3.24 12.89
C ASP A 144 2.37 2.72 13.21
N ASN A 145 3.20 2.65 12.16
CA ASN A 145 4.45 1.90 12.17
C ASN A 145 5.45 2.44 13.17
N GLU A 146 5.57 3.78 13.29
CA GLU A 146 6.53 4.39 14.19
C GLU A 146 6.15 4.16 15.66
N ALA A 147 4.85 4.32 15.99
CA ALA A 147 4.35 4.03 17.33
C ALA A 147 4.45 2.53 17.67
N ALA A 148 4.18 1.64 16.71
CA ALA A 148 4.36 0.21 16.90
C ALA A 148 5.83 -0.14 17.19
N LYS A 149 6.75 0.43 16.41
CA LYS A 149 8.19 0.24 16.56
C LYS A 149 8.68 0.69 17.94
N ASP A 150 8.25 1.88 18.40
CA ASP A 150 8.58 2.40 19.73
C ASP A 150 8.12 1.43 20.83
N GLN A 151 6.87 0.93 20.77
CA GLN A 151 6.35 0.01 21.77
C GLN A 151 7.07 -1.34 21.73
N PHE A 152 7.37 -1.90 20.56
CA PHE A 152 8.14 -3.14 20.46
C PHE A 152 9.59 -2.99 20.93
N GLN A 153 10.24 -1.87 20.68
CA GLN A 153 11.60 -1.60 21.20
C GLN A 153 11.60 -1.51 22.73
N LYS A 154 10.60 -0.87 23.33
CA LYS A 154 10.45 -0.82 24.78
C LYS A 154 10.21 -2.21 25.38
N LEU A 155 9.34 -3.01 24.77
CA LEU A 155 9.11 -4.41 25.19
C LEU A 155 10.38 -5.26 25.08
N ARG A 156 11.16 -5.07 24.02
CA ARG A 156 12.42 -5.79 23.82
C ARG A 156 13.47 -5.48 24.91
N ALA A 157 13.40 -4.28 25.50
CA ALA A 157 14.29 -3.87 26.58
C ALA A 157 13.87 -4.39 27.97
N GLU A 158 12.64 -4.92 28.10
CA GLU A 158 12.14 -5.52 29.33
C GLU A 158 12.69 -6.95 29.51
N GLN A 159 12.58 -7.47 30.72
CA GLN A 159 12.97 -8.86 31.04
C GLN A 159 11.87 -9.84 30.59
N VAL A 160 11.83 -10.12 29.31
CA VAL A 160 10.87 -11.07 28.69
C VAL A 160 11.60 -12.35 28.24
N SER A 161 10.84 -13.42 27.98
CA SER A 161 11.42 -14.70 27.56
C SER A 161 12.11 -14.60 26.20
N PRO A 162 13.09 -15.48 25.92
CA PRO A 162 13.76 -15.52 24.61
C PRO A 162 12.78 -15.69 23.43
N GLU A 163 11.70 -16.46 23.63
CA GLU A 163 10.65 -16.68 22.62
C GLU A 163 9.90 -15.37 22.34
N SER A 164 9.60 -14.59 23.37
CA SER A 164 8.97 -13.27 23.24
C SER A 164 9.89 -12.29 22.51
N ILE A 165 11.20 -12.31 22.81
CA ILE A 165 12.20 -11.49 22.08
C ILE A 165 12.22 -11.86 20.61
N ALA A 166 12.24 -13.15 20.27
CA ALA A 166 12.25 -13.60 18.87
C ALA A 166 10.99 -13.13 18.11
N MET A 167 9.83 -13.15 18.76
CA MET A 167 8.58 -12.65 18.18
C MET A 167 8.62 -11.14 18.00
N ILE A 168 9.10 -10.38 18.97
CA ILE A 168 9.27 -8.92 18.88
C ILE A 168 10.22 -8.56 17.73
N ASP A 169 11.33 -9.28 17.58
CA ASP A 169 12.30 -9.07 16.51
C ASP A 169 11.70 -9.33 15.11
N GLN A 170 10.75 -10.27 14.99
CA GLN A 170 10.00 -10.47 13.75
C GLN A 170 9.11 -9.25 13.40
N TYR A 171 8.40 -8.67 14.40
CA TYR A 171 7.64 -7.45 14.19
C TYR A 171 8.52 -6.27 13.80
N LEU A 172 9.62 -6.06 14.51
CA LEU A 172 10.58 -5.00 14.20
C LEU A 172 11.19 -5.16 12.81
N SER A 173 11.52 -6.38 12.41
CA SER A 173 11.98 -6.70 11.07
C SER A 173 10.92 -6.40 9.99
N ALA A 174 9.65 -6.76 10.26
CA ALA A 174 8.54 -6.46 9.35
C ALA A 174 8.32 -4.95 9.21
N LEU A 175 8.36 -4.19 10.31
CA LEU A 175 8.28 -2.72 10.30
C LEU A 175 9.40 -2.09 9.49
N ASN A 176 10.64 -2.56 9.69
CA ASN A 176 11.79 -2.08 8.93
C ASN A 176 11.63 -2.36 7.42
N ARG A 177 11.07 -3.51 7.02
CA ARG A 177 10.79 -3.82 5.61
C ARG A 177 9.76 -2.89 4.98
N ARG A 178 8.77 -2.40 5.75
CA ARG A 178 7.78 -1.44 5.24
C ARG A 178 8.42 -0.11 4.79
N ASP A 179 9.51 0.28 5.44
CA ASP A 179 10.23 1.53 5.19
C ASP A 179 11.50 1.33 4.34
N GLN A 180 11.69 0.18 3.70
CA GLN A 180 12.82 -0.05 2.80
C GLN A 180 12.62 0.61 1.44
N TRP A 181 13.73 0.81 0.72
CA TRP A 181 13.68 1.15 -0.69
C TRP A 181 13.02 0.03 -1.48
N LYS A 182 12.13 0.42 -2.37
CA LYS A 182 11.53 -0.45 -3.37
C LYS A 182 12.10 -0.07 -4.71
N PHE A 183 12.50 -1.08 -5.48
CA PHE A 183 13.03 -0.90 -6.81
C PHE A 183 12.21 -1.76 -7.77
N GLN A 184 11.83 -1.16 -8.87
CA GLN A 184 11.13 -1.85 -9.95
C GLN A 184 11.77 -1.46 -11.27
N GLY A 185 11.81 -2.39 -12.23
CA GLY A 185 12.35 -2.10 -13.55
C GLY A 185 12.02 -3.20 -14.54
N GLY A 186 12.09 -2.85 -15.82
CA GLY A 186 11.81 -3.79 -16.89
C GLY A 186 12.40 -3.36 -18.21
N LEU A 187 12.55 -4.36 -19.09
CA LEU A 187 13.02 -4.21 -20.47
C LEU A 187 12.07 -4.98 -21.38
N SER A 188 11.73 -4.39 -22.52
CA SER A 188 10.92 -5.05 -23.55
C SER A 188 11.52 -4.81 -24.93
N PHE A 189 11.70 -5.87 -25.70
CA PHE A 189 12.21 -5.77 -27.08
C PHE A 189 11.16 -5.11 -27.97
N LEU A 190 11.60 -4.20 -28.85
CA LEU A 190 10.78 -3.47 -29.80
C LEU A 190 11.27 -3.76 -31.22
N ASN A 191 10.32 -4.06 -32.11
CA ASN A 191 10.55 -4.17 -33.54
C ASN A 191 9.37 -3.50 -34.26
N GLU A 192 9.55 -2.23 -34.58
CA GLU A 192 8.53 -1.36 -35.15
C GLU A 192 8.75 -1.28 -36.68
N SER A 193 7.88 -1.90 -37.46
CA SER A 193 7.98 -1.90 -38.91
C SER A 193 7.46 -0.60 -39.58
N ASN A 194 6.81 0.27 -38.81
CA ASN A 194 6.24 1.53 -39.26
C ASN A 194 6.19 2.54 -38.10
N ILE A 195 7.35 2.91 -37.59
CA ILE A 195 7.47 3.77 -36.40
C ILE A 195 6.98 5.20 -36.65
N ASN A 196 7.03 5.66 -37.89
CA ASN A 196 6.56 6.99 -38.30
C ASN A 196 5.06 7.04 -38.63
N ASN A 197 4.31 5.93 -38.45
CA ASN A 197 2.91 5.79 -38.78
C ASN A 197 2.56 6.24 -40.21
N ALA A 198 3.51 6.06 -41.15
CA ALA A 198 3.31 6.42 -42.54
C ALA A 198 2.19 5.57 -43.18
N PRO A 199 1.33 6.17 -44.04
CA PRO A 199 0.35 5.43 -44.80
C PRO A 199 1.01 4.41 -45.72
N LYS A 200 0.21 3.51 -46.33
CA LYS A 200 0.75 2.58 -47.32
C LYS A 200 1.40 3.34 -48.49
N ALA A 201 2.52 2.85 -48.98
CA ALA A 201 3.22 3.42 -50.13
C ALA A 201 2.25 3.63 -51.29
N GLY A 202 2.31 4.78 -51.94
CA GLY A 202 1.40 5.16 -53.02
C GLY A 202 0.05 5.75 -52.58
N THR A 203 -0.22 5.86 -51.30
CA THR A 203 -1.42 6.56 -50.81
C THR A 203 -1.29 8.06 -51.07
N ARG A 204 -2.21 8.63 -51.84
CA ARG A 204 -2.33 10.08 -52.05
C ARG A 204 -3.29 10.68 -51.04
N ILE A 205 -2.81 11.70 -50.27
CA ILE A 205 -3.63 12.49 -49.36
C ILE A 205 -3.68 13.91 -49.91
N GLY A 206 -4.70 14.20 -50.73
CA GLY A 206 -4.77 15.46 -51.46
C GLY A 206 -3.62 15.61 -52.45
N ASN A 207 -2.82 16.70 -52.33
CA ASN A 207 -1.64 16.97 -53.16
C ASN A 207 -0.33 16.41 -52.56
N TRP A 208 -0.38 15.64 -51.47
CA TRP A 208 0.78 15.11 -50.77
C TRP A 208 0.95 13.63 -51.10
N ASN A 209 2.18 13.21 -51.35
CA ASN A 209 2.54 11.81 -51.39
C ASN A 209 2.83 11.31 -49.96
N ALA A 210 2.42 10.09 -49.67
CA ALA A 210 2.73 9.44 -48.40
C ALA A 210 4.28 9.33 -48.24
N TRP A 211 4.75 9.63 -47.05
CA TRP A 211 6.16 9.43 -46.68
C TRP A 211 6.47 7.93 -46.68
N GLU A 212 7.73 7.59 -46.88
CA GLU A 212 8.21 6.22 -46.73
C GLU A 212 8.06 5.73 -45.29
N ARG A 213 7.74 4.47 -45.15
CA ARG A 213 7.69 3.82 -43.86
C ARG A 213 9.10 3.69 -43.30
N GLU A 214 9.26 4.06 -42.05
CA GLU A 214 10.49 3.85 -41.30
C GLU A 214 10.31 2.70 -40.33
N SER A 215 11.35 1.86 -40.22
CA SER A 215 11.44 0.83 -39.19
C SER A 215 12.40 1.24 -38.10
N ALA A 216 12.21 0.68 -36.93
CA ALA A 216 13.13 0.85 -35.82
C ALA A 216 13.14 -0.39 -34.94
N THR A 217 14.32 -0.81 -34.52
CA THR A 217 14.54 -1.94 -33.64
C THR A 217 15.24 -1.48 -32.39
N GLY A 218 14.77 -1.93 -31.24
CA GLY A 218 15.30 -1.43 -29.98
C GLY A 218 14.71 -2.11 -28.77
N PHE A 219 14.66 -1.37 -27.68
CA PHE A 219 13.99 -1.78 -26.46
C PHE A 219 13.33 -0.59 -25.76
N SER A 220 12.23 -0.85 -25.13
CA SER A 220 11.68 0.03 -24.09
C SER A 220 12.23 -0.39 -22.75
N TYR A 221 12.38 0.59 -21.88
CA TYR A 221 12.88 0.36 -20.52
C TYR A 221 12.17 1.26 -19.52
N PHE A 222 12.07 0.78 -18.30
CA PHE A 222 11.70 1.60 -17.18
C PHE A 222 12.46 1.17 -15.93
N ALA A 223 12.67 2.12 -15.04
CA ALA A 223 13.22 1.90 -13.71
C ALA A 223 12.54 2.88 -12.74
N GLU A 224 12.20 2.39 -11.57
CA GLU A 224 11.59 3.15 -10.50
C GLU A 224 12.29 2.82 -9.19
N ALA A 225 12.49 3.84 -8.37
CA ALA A 225 12.91 3.70 -6.99
C ALA A 225 11.97 4.52 -6.10
N GLU A 226 11.40 3.87 -5.08
CA GLU A 226 10.51 4.48 -4.10
C GLU A 226 11.05 4.28 -2.69
N LYS A 227 10.92 5.30 -1.87
CA LYS A 227 11.22 5.25 -0.45
C LYS A 227 10.09 5.88 0.34
N LYS A 228 9.62 5.14 1.34
CA LYS A 228 8.65 5.60 2.32
C LYS A 228 9.32 5.70 3.69
N TRP A 229 9.02 6.73 4.44
CA TRP A 229 9.41 6.89 5.83
C TRP A 229 8.15 7.05 6.68
N SER A 230 7.94 6.13 7.58
CA SER A 230 6.84 6.20 8.54
C SER A 230 7.09 7.32 9.56
N LEU A 231 6.02 8.01 9.92
CA LEU A 231 5.99 9.09 10.90
C LEU A 231 4.95 8.75 11.99
N PRO A 232 5.01 9.39 13.17
CA PRO A 232 4.00 9.20 14.20
C PRO A 232 2.57 9.49 13.71
N HIS A 233 1.58 8.87 14.36
CA HIS A 233 0.15 9.08 14.12
C HIS A 233 -0.32 8.69 12.71
N ASN A 234 0.18 7.59 12.18
CA ASN A 234 -0.19 7.07 10.87
C ASN A 234 0.22 7.94 9.67
N TYR A 235 1.03 8.98 9.86
CA TYR A 235 1.58 9.77 8.76
C TYR A 235 2.81 9.09 8.16
N PHE A 236 3.13 9.50 6.94
CA PHE A 236 4.38 9.11 6.27
C PHE A 236 4.83 10.18 5.28
N THR A 237 6.11 10.18 4.96
CA THR A 237 6.65 10.84 3.79
C THR A 237 7.05 9.82 2.74
N LYS A 238 7.00 10.23 1.47
CA LYS A 238 7.30 9.38 0.32
C LYS A 238 8.16 10.13 -0.67
N PHE A 239 9.14 9.45 -1.23
CA PHE A 239 9.96 9.93 -2.32
C PHE A 239 9.94 8.90 -3.44
N SER A 240 9.84 9.36 -4.70
CA SER A 240 9.95 8.51 -5.87
C SER A 240 10.83 9.14 -6.94
N ILE A 241 11.54 8.30 -7.64
CA ILE A 241 12.25 8.64 -8.86
C ILE A 241 11.93 7.58 -9.90
N GLU A 242 11.52 8.02 -11.08
CA GLU A 242 11.10 7.17 -12.18
C GLU A 242 11.84 7.58 -13.44
N GLY A 243 12.27 6.61 -14.20
CA GLY A 243 12.86 6.79 -15.53
C GLY A 243 12.28 5.79 -16.50
N SER A 244 11.86 6.23 -17.69
CA SER A 244 11.37 5.33 -18.74
C SER A 244 11.69 5.87 -20.10
N GLY A 245 11.80 4.98 -21.08
CA GLY A 245 12.10 5.44 -22.44
C GLY A 245 12.13 4.32 -23.45
N LYS A 246 12.47 4.71 -24.68
CA LYS A 246 12.70 3.80 -25.81
C LYS A 246 14.07 4.12 -26.42
N TYR A 247 14.83 3.09 -26.66
CA TYR A 247 16.11 3.19 -27.30
C TYR A 247 16.13 2.31 -28.55
N TYR A 248 16.29 2.94 -29.71
CA TYR A 248 16.43 2.28 -31.00
C TYR A 248 17.87 2.43 -31.49
N TRP A 249 18.53 1.30 -31.75
CA TRP A 249 19.94 1.32 -32.18
C TRP A 249 20.11 1.56 -33.67
N ASP A 250 19.11 1.24 -34.50
CA ASP A 250 19.10 1.41 -35.94
C ASP A 250 18.38 2.70 -36.41
N ASN A 251 17.56 3.33 -35.54
CA ASN A 251 16.86 4.57 -35.89
C ASN A 251 16.75 5.50 -34.68
N LYS A 252 17.89 6.07 -34.28
CA LYS A 252 18.06 6.85 -33.04
C LYS A 252 17.20 8.12 -32.95
N LYS A 253 16.70 8.62 -34.09
CA LYS A 253 15.84 9.82 -34.12
C LYS A 253 14.48 9.60 -33.43
N TYR A 254 14.13 8.36 -33.10
CA TYR A 254 12.95 8.00 -32.29
C TYR A 254 13.27 7.70 -30.83
N ASN A 255 14.52 7.87 -30.42
CA ASN A 255 14.89 7.71 -29.02
C ASN A 255 14.17 8.72 -28.13
N GLU A 256 13.69 8.24 -26.99
CA GLU A 256 13.04 9.06 -25.98
C GLU A 256 13.42 8.61 -24.57
N PHE A 257 13.42 9.57 -23.66
CA PHE A 257 13.60 9.35 -22.23
C PHE A 257 12.66 10.28 -21.45
N ASN A 258 11.96 9.73 -20.46
CA ASN A 258 11.20 10.46 -19.48
C ASN A 258 11.80 10.23 -18.10
N GLY A 259 12.05 11.29 -17.36
CA GLY A 259 12.46 11.24 -15.96
C GLY A 259 11.51 12.01 -15.10
N ARG A 260 11.02 11.39 -14.01
CA ARG A 260 10.08 11.98 -13.05
C ARG A 260 10.66 11.84 -11.65
N VAL A 261 10.53 12.89 -10.86
CA VAL A 261 10.87 12.92 -9.44
C VAL A 261 9.70 13.49 -8.67
N GLY A 262 9.31 12.81 -7.60
CA GLY A 262 8.24 13.23 -6.71
C GLY A 262 8.64 13.10 -5.25
N ALA A 263 8.13 14.01 -4.42
CA ALA A 263 8.26 13.90 -2.97
C ALA A 263 6.99 14.44 -2.33
N GLY A 264 6.48 13.76 -1.33
CA GLY A 264 5.23 14.14 -0.71
C GLY A 264 5.01 13.51 0.65
N PHE A 265 3.80 13.63 1.13
CA PHE A 265 3.37 13.10 2.41
C PHE A 265 2.02 12.41 2.28
N GLY A 266 1.71 11.54 3.24
CA GLY A 266 0.46 10.85 3.27
C GLY A 266 0.05 10.41 4.67
N TYR A 267 -1.11 9.79 4.72
CA TYR A 267 -1.72 9.22 5.91
C TYR A 267 -2.19 7.80 5.58
N GLN A 268 -1.96 6.86 6.47
CA GLN A 268 -2.33 5.47 6.27
C GLN A 268 -2.92 4.84 7.53
N THR A 269 -3.91 3.99 7.34
CA THR A 269 -4.43 3.07 8.36
C THR A 269 -4.46 1.67 7.77
N ALA A 270 -5.00 0.71 8.50
CA ALA A 270 -5.19 -0.65 7.99
C ALA A 270 -6.06 -0.70 6.72
N ARG A 271 -7.02 0.23 6.56
CA ARG A 271 -8.00 0.21 5.46
C ARG A 271 -7.95 1.41 4.54
N PHE A 272 -7.17 2.42 4.88
CA PHE A 272 -7.14 3.67 4.12
C PHE A 272 -5.70 4.15 3.95
N GLU A 273 -5.36 4.53 2.74
CA GLU A 273 -4.12 5.23 2.43
C GLU A 273 -4.42 6.42 1.53
N MET A 274 -3.84 7.57 1.86
CA MET A 274 -3.89 8.78 1.05
C MET A 274 -2.49 9.36 0.96
N SER A 275 -2.09 9.81 -0.22
CA SER A 275 -0.83 10.54 -0.40
C SER A 275 -0.97 11.68 -1.38
N LEU A 276 -0.33 12.80 -1.08
CA LEU A 276 -0.19 13.95 -1.96
C LEU A 276 1.28 14.09 -2.36
N MET A 277 1.54 13.96 -3.66
CA MET A 277 2.87 13.88 -4.27
C MET A 277 3.08 15.00 -5.29
N PRO A 278 3.59 16.18 -4.91
CA PRO A 278 4.19 17.11 -5.86
C PRO A 278 5.29 16.42 -6.69
N PHE A 279 5.32 16.72 -7.98
CA PHE A 279 6.30 16.11 -8.88
C PHE A 279 6.82 17.09 -9.93
N THR A 280 7.97 16.75 -10.51
CA THR A 280 8.48 17.32 -11.75
C THR A 280 8.90 16.20 -12.67
N GLU A 281 8.58 16.36 -13.96
CA GLU A 281 8.87 15.41 -15.02
C GLU A 281 9.52 16.14 -16.19
N ARG A 282 10.49 15.53 -16.82
CA ARG A 282 11.11 16.03 -18.06
C ARG A 282 11.14 14.93 -19.09
N ARG A 283 10.83 15.30 -20.33
CA ARG A 283 10.93 14.42 -21.48
C ARG A 283 12.01 14.91 -22.42
N TRP A 284 12.84 14.00 -22.83
CA TRP A 284 13.82 14.18 -23.90
C TRP A 284 13.42 13.33 -25.09
N TYR A 285 13.52 13.89 -26.26
CA TYR A 285 13.14 13.23 -27.50
C TYR A 285 14.06 13.67 -28.63
N ALA A 286 14.36 12.75 -29.55
CA ALA A 286 15.23 13.02 -30.67
C ALA A 286 14.53 13.69 -31.87
N GLY A 287 13.19 13.73 -31.89
CA GLY A 287 12.40 14.52 -32.86
C GLY A 287 11.68 13.71 -33.95
N GLY A 288 11.84 12.39 -34.01
CA GLY A 288 11.18 11.54 -34.97
C GLY A 288 11.67 11.73 -36.40
N SER A 289 10.80 11.63 -37.42
CA SER A 289 11.15 11.70 -38.86
C SER A 289 11.88 12.99 -39.25
N SER A 290 11.60 14.10 -38.56
CA SER A 290 12.28 15.40 -38.82
C SER A 290 13.38 15.68 -37.80
N GLY A 291 13.69 14.74 -36.91
CA GLY A 291 14.65 14.93 -35.85
C GLY A 291 16.08 14.59 -36.20
N SER A 292 16.94 14.70 -35.19
CA SER A 292 18.33 14.29 -35.22
C SER A 292 18.53 13.03 -34.38
N GLU A 293 19.73 12.44 -34.41
CA GLU A 293 20.08 11.33 -33.54
C GLU A 293 20.31 11.72 -32.07
N SER A 294 20.33 13.02 -31.78
CA SER A 294 20.55 13.57 -30.44
C SER A 294 19.27 13.95 -29.78
N MET A 295 18.99 13.35 -28.62
CA MET A 295 17.85 13.74 -27.78
C MET A 295 18.01 15.15 -27.22
N LYS A 296 16.94 15.95 -27.30
CA LYS A 296 16.86 17.28 -26.69
C LYS A 296 15.68 17.28 -25.70
N GLN A 297 15.74 18.17 -24.73
CA GLN A 297 14.59 18.35 -23.85
C GLN A 297 13.40 18.81 -24.68
N TYR A 298 12.35 18.01 -24.68
CA TYR A 298 11.15 18.23 -25.47
C TYR A 298 10.06 18.94 -24.64
N SER A 299 9.88 18.49 -23.39
CA SER A 299 8.90 19.12 -22.50
C SER A 299 9.30 18.98 -21.03
N LYS A 300 8.72 19.86 -20.23
CA LYS A 300 8.73 19.84 -18.77
C LYS A 300 7.31 19.81 -18.28
N ASN A 301 7.00 18.95 -17.33
CA ASN A 301 5.73 18.88 -16.62
C ASN A 301 5.99 19.05 -15.12
N SER A 302 5.16 19.82 -14.43
CA SER A 302 5.24 19.95 -12.98
C SER A 302 3.84 20.05 -12.43
N GLY A 303 3.59 19.36 -11.33
CA GLY A 303 2.23 19.27 -10.79
C GLY A 303 2.18 18.57 -9.45
N ALA A 304 1.02 18.06 -9.14
CA ALA A 304 0.78 17.24 -7.95
C ALA A 304 -0.16 16.08 -8.28
N ARG A 305 0.07 14.98 -7.61
CA ARG A 305 -0.73 13.77 -7.69
C ARG A 305 -1.29 13.45 -6.31
N LEU A 306 -2.58 13.18 -6.24
CA LEU A 306 -3.30 12.68 -5.08
C LEU A 306 -3.67 11.22 -5.33
N ASP A 307 -3.16 10.32 -4.52
CA ASP A 307 -3.53 8.93 -4.52
C ASP A 307 -4.40 8.63 -3.32
N LEU A 308 -5.48 7.88 -3.54
CA LEU A 308 -6.41 7.43 -2.53
C LEU A 308 -6.63 5.94 -2.69
N THR A 309 -6.48 5.18 -1.61
CA THR A 309 -6.74 3.75 -1.61
C THR A 309 -7.58 3.38 -0.39
N TYR A 310 -8.61 2.59 -0.62
CA TYR A 310 -9.48 2.07 0.42
C TYR A 310 -9.72 0.57 0.26
N TRP A 311 -9.44 -0.20 1.31
CA TRP A 311 -9.70 -1.64 1.36
C TRP A 311 -11.06 -1.91 2.02
N LEU A 312 -12.02 -2.35 1.23
CA LEU A 312 -13.35 -2.75 1.71
C LEU A 312 -13.23 -4.01 2.59
N ASN A 313 -12.43 -4.96 2.15
CA ASN A 313 -12.09 -6.21 2.85
C ASN A 313 -10.80 -6.79 2.25
N GLU A 314 -10.43 -8.03 2.66
CA GLU A 314 -9.22 -8.72 2.18
C GLU A 314 -9.19 -8.99 0.65
N LYS A 315 -10.35 -8.96 -0.01
CA LYS A 315 -10.51 -9.30 -1.43
C LYS A 315 -10.74 -8.07 -2.31
N TRP A 316 -11.27 -6.98 -1.75
CA TRP A 316 -11.70 -5.82 -2.51
C TRP A 316 -11.00 -4.55 -2.06
N GLN A 317 -10.41 -3.88 -3.02
CA GLN A 317 -9.73 -2.60 -2.88
C GLN A 317 -10.27 -1.62 -3.94
N ILE A 318 -10.46 -0.38 -3.54
CA ILE A 318 -10.77 0.73 -4.44
C ILE A 318 -9.56 1.68 -4.39
N SER A 319 -9.00 1.98 -5.55
CA SER A 319 -7.92 2.96 -5.69
C SER A 319 -8.30 4.01 -6.71
N THR A 320 -7.98 5.27 -6.41
CA THR A 320 -8.19 6.43 -7.27
C THR A 320 -6.94 7.28 -7.25
N ALA A 321 -6.54 7.77 -8.43
CA ALA A 321 -5.48 8.75 -8.55
C ALA A 321 -5.99 9.97 -9.31
N LEU A 322 -5.73 11.15 -8.77
CA LEU A 322 -5.99 12.44 -9.40
C LEU A 322 -4.66 13.14 -9.62
N GLU A 323 -4.37 13.51 -10.85
CA GLU A 323 -3.14 14.22 -11.19
C GLU A 323 -3.46 15.52 -11.91
N TYR A 324 -2.86 16.59 -11.44
CA TYR A 324 -2.86 17.89 -12.12
C TYR A 324 -1.41 18.27 -12.44
N GLY A 325 -1.14 18.66 -13.67
CA GLY A 325 0.19 19.06 -14.12
C GLY A 325 0.12 20.10 -15.22
N GLU A 326 1.06 21.04 -15.17
CA GLU A 326 1.30 22.02 -16.21
C GLU A 326 2.46 21.54 -17.08
N GLN A 327 2.17 21.25 -18.34
CA GLN A 327 3.17 20.82 -19.32
C GLN A 327 3.58 21.98 -20.22
N ARG A 328 4.88 22.22 -20.31
CA ARG A 328 5.49 23.23 -21.19
C ARG A 328 6.42 22.54 -22.19
N TYR A 329 6.30 22.95 -23.44
CA TYR A 329 7.15 22.45 -24.53
C TYR A 329 8.25 23.46 -24.80
N ASN A 330 9.43 22.95 -25.22
CA ASN A 330 10.59 23.76 -25.63
C ASN A 330 10.63 23.93 -27.14
#